data_a6893da02c1befa5c1b5b23295bd2bf9
#
_entry.id   a6893da02c1befa5c1b5b23295bd2bf9
#
_cell.length_a   1.000
_cell.length_b   1.000
_cell.length_c   1.000
_cell.angle_alpha   90.00
_cell.angle_beta   90.00
_cell.angle_gamma   90.00
#
_symmetry.space_group_name_H-M   'P 1'
#
loop_
_entity.id
_entity.type
_entity.pdbx_description
1 polymer ?
#
loop_
_entity_poly.entity_id
_entity_poly.type
_entity_poly.pdbx_seq_one_letter_code
_entity_poly.pdbx_strand_id
1 'polypeptide(L)'
;MKVLPQYGLDLRIGRQTDGRMQWERDFNHLSYGAFLRFEKNNVDSIQFKDRDENGYERETWRALGDCYSLGGFINGHLYRGKYWSFDYDIMGGFSFWTKHGDEFIGSVANVHLAIDAGPTFMIEDNFDLTLRYQFSHSSNAALRLPNCGINVFSWVVGLRYHPNGRPELVSKERPRPEFYKSTSIFATESVGLLQTNEWMRSYQTADGTMVSDLPMERPYYFADVIQLGVHRQFHPKFSYDVALDFGWTGETKRMYEKAHQMYGDGHEYFTGDDAIPLMEYSFARGLHLAPSVMFEINYNRFAFCLGGAYYLWHGIYYGTDQKKTWGLAESSESNFEDTYLPPCYRTFYGRLGFKYYLGENRNMFVGSFMKVHSAVIDYAEFTFGMNLFNWKD
;
A
#
# COMPACT_ATOMS: atom_id res chain seq x y z
N MET A 1 22.75 11.96 1.69
CA MET A 1 22.48 10.71 0.94
C MET A 1 23.19 10.81 -0.41
N LYS A 2 24.19 9.97 -0.68
CA LYS A 2 24.80 9.86 -2.02
C LYS A 2 23.89 8.98 -2.87
N VAL A 3 23.29 9.56 -3.90
CA VAL A 3 22.55 8.80 -4.91
C VAL A 3 23.56 8.14 -5.83
N LEU A 4 23.62 6.82 -5.83
CA LEU A 4 24.48 6.07 -6.74
C LEU A 4 23.67 5.65 -7.97
N PRO A 5 24.22 5.72 -9.18
CA PRO A 5 23.48 5.42 -10.37
C PRO A 5 23.09 3.94 -10.40
N GLN A 6 21.81 3.70 -10.56
CA GLN A 6 21.24 2.40 -10.90
C GLN A 6 21.01 2.37 -12.41
N TYR A 7 21.05 1.19 -12.99
CA TYR A 7 20.61 0.98 -14.37
C TYR A 7 19.82 -0.32 -14.47
N GLY A 8 18.93 -0.37 -15.44
CA GLY A 8 18.08 -1.53 -15.62
C GLY A 8 17.62 -1.72 -17.05
N LEU A 9 16.99 -2.84 -17.29
CA LEU A 9 16.35 -3.20 -18.54
C LEU A 9 14.86 -3.50 -18.24
N ASP A 10 13.97 -2.93 -19.05
CA ASP A 10 12.53 -3.12 -18.96
C ASP A 10 12.01 -3.67 -20.29
N LEU A 11 11.49 -4.88 -20.27
CA LEU A 11 10.85 -5.53 -21.41
C LEU A 11 9.35 -5.51 -21.21
N ARG A 12 8.60 -5.01 -22.19
CA ARG A 12 7.14 -4.92 -22.15
C ARG A 12 6.51 -5.59 -23.36
N ILE A 13 5.48 -6.36 -23.13
CA ILE A 13 4.62 -6.91 -24.18
C ILE A 13 3.18 -6.52 -23.88
N GLY A 14 2.49 -5.94 -24.84
CA GLY A 14 1.15 -5.45 -24.60
C GLY A 14 0.32 -5.29 -25.85
N ARG A 15 -0.93 -4.95 -25.64
CA ARG A 15 -1.90 -4.64 -26.67
C ARG A 15 -2.36 -3.19 -26.53
N GLN A 16 -2.28 -2.46 -27.62
CA GLN A 16 -2.97 -1.18 -27.74
C GLN A 16 -4.42 -1.46 -28.11
N THR A 17 -5.35 -0.82 -27.40
CA THR A 17 -6.77 -0.92 -27.70
C THR A 17 -7.10 -0.08 -28.93
N ASP A 18 -8.05 -0.56 -29.73
CA ASP A 18 -8.47 0.10 -30.99
C ASP A 18 -9.78 0.89 -30.86
N GLY A 19 -10.43 0.85 -29.71
CA GLY A 19 -11.67 1.59 -29.43
C GLY A 19 -12.95 0.86 -29.84
N ARG A 20 -12.90 -0.43 -30.12
CA ARG A 20 -14.11 -1.22 -30.39
C ARG A 20 -15.04 -1.26 -29.19
N MET A 21 -14.46 -1.37 -27.98
CA MET A 21 -15.22 -1.31 -26.74
C MET A 21 -15.34 0.14 -26.25
N GLN A 22 -16.47 0.46 -25.58
CA GLN A 22 -16.71 1.82 -25.09
C GLN A 22 -15.64 2.29 -24.14
N TRP A 23 -15.25 1.49 -23.16
CA TRP A 23 -14.23 1.83 -22.16
C TRP A 23 -12.86 2.16 -22.81
N GLU A 24 -12.50 1.51 -23.91
CA GLU A 24 -11.26 1.79 -24.64
C GLU A 24 -11.26 3.23 -25.21
N ARG A 25 -12.40 3.67 -25.75
CA ARG A 25 -12.59 5.05 -26.22
C ARG A 25 -12.63 6.03 -25.07
N ASP A 26 -13.27 5.66 -23.97
CA ASP A 26 -13.37 6.50 -22.78
C ASP A 26 -12.00 6.80 -22.19
N PHE A 27 -11.09 5.85 -22.21
CA PHE A 27 -9.70 5.98 -21.77
C PHE A 27 -8.72 6.34 -22.89
N ASN A 28 -9.18 6.92 -23.99
CA ASN A 28 -8.35 7.39 -25.08
C ASN A 28 -7.46 6.31 -25.69
N HIS A 29 -8.01 5.08 -25.87
CA HIS A 29 -7.34 3.94 -26.51
C HIS A 29 -6.04 3.55 -25.78
N LEU A 30 -6.13 3.35 -24.50
CA LEU A 30 -4.99 2.93 -23.69
C LEU A 30 -4.38 1.61 -24.15
N SER A 31 -3.15 1.36 -23.78
CA SER A 31 -2.51 0.05 -23.92
C SER A 31 -2.41 -0.65 -22.57
N TYR A 32 -2.37 -1.97 -22.57
CA TYR A 32 -2.13 -2.76 -21.39
C TYR A 32 -1.34 -4.02 -21.73
N GLY A 33 -0.65 -4.56 -20.74
CA GLY A 33 0.17 -5.75 -20.97
C GLY A 33 0.94 -6.18 -19.74
N ALA A 34 2.01 -6.94 -19.99
CA ALA A 34 2.91 -7.44 -18.98
C ALA A 34 4.30 -6.85 -19.16
N PHE A 35 5.03 -6.77 -18.07
CA PHE A 35 6.44 -6.34 -18.06
C PHE A 35 7.32 -7.33 -17.31
N LEU A 36 8.58 -7.34 -17.70
CA LEU A 36 9.69 -7.97 -16.98
C LEU A 36 10.81 -6.95 -16.88
N ARG A 37 11.28 -6.68 -15.67
CA ARG A 37 12.31 -5.68 -15.40
C ARG A 37 13.45 -6.29 -14.62
N PHE A 38 14.65 -5.88 -14.97
CA PHE A 38 15.86 -6.13 -14.22
C PHE A 38 16.49 -4.79 -13.84
N GLU A 39 16.85 -4.65 -12.56
CA GLU A 39 17.51 -3.46 -12.02
C GLU A 39 18.80 -3.88 -11.32
N LYS A 40 19.91 -3.38 -11.84
CA LYS A 40 21.25 -3.56 -11.26
C LYS A 40 21.51 -2.45 -10.28
N ASN A 41 21.68 -2.82 -9.02
CA ASN A 41 22.10 -1.88 -8.00
C ASN A 41 23.61 -1.90 -7.88
N ASN A 42 24.28 -0.88 -8.43
CA ASN A 42 25.75 -0.71 -8.33
C ASN A 42 26.18 -0.21 -6.95
N VAL A 43 25.27 -0.22 -5.99
CA VAL A 43 25.54 0.24 -4.65
C VAL A 43 26.07 -0.94 -3.86
N ASP A 44 27.37 -0.98 -3.63
CA ASP A 44 27.94 -1.98 -2.73
C ASP A 44 27.39 -1.82 -1.32
N SER A 45 26.99 -0.59 -0.94
CA SER A 45 26.32 -0.33 0.32
C SER A 45 25.68 1.07 0.37
N ILE A 46 24.57 1.19 1.07
CA ILE A 46 23.95 2.46 1.46
C ILE A 46 24.41 2.78 2.89
N GLN A 47 24.85 4.02 3.09
CA GLN A 47 25.23 4.50 4.40
C GLN A 47 23.99 4.89 5.21
N PHE A 48 23.87 4.29 6.38
CA PHE A 48 22.87 4.64 7.39
C PHE A 48 23.52 5.31 8.57
N LYS A 49 22.76 6.22 9.14
CA LYS A 49 23.01 6.68 10.50
C LYS A 49 22.09 5.88 11.41
N ASP A 50 22.65 4.91 12.09
CA ASP A 50 22.00 4.15 13.13
C ASP A 50 22.53 4.65 14.48
N ARG A 51 21.77 4.45 15.54
CA ARG A 51 22.24 4.71 16.89
C ARG A 51 22.62 3.39 17.53
N ASP A 52 23.82 3.35 18.10
CA ASP A 52 24.25 2.19 18.87
C ASP A 52 23.49 2.12 20.21
N GLU A 53 23.72 1.05 20.96
CA GLU A 53 23.14 0.79 22.28
C GLU A 53 23.37 1.91 23.30
N ASN A 54 24.36 2.78 23.06
CA ASN A 54 24.70 3.93 23.89
C ASN A 54 24.14 5.26 23.35
N GLY A 55 23.35 5.20 22.26
CA GLY A 55 22.76 6.38 21.63
C GLY A 55 23.70 7.16 20.71
N TYR A 56 24.92 6.69 20.47
CA TYR A 56 25.86 7.33 19.55
C TYR A 56 25.51 7.03 18.11
N GLU A 57 25.53 8.03 17.24
CA GLU A 57 25.35 7.84 15.80
C GLU A 57 26.47 6.95 15.23
N ARG A 58 26.08 5.81 14.69
CA ARG A 58 26.95 4.87 14.00
C ARG A 58 26.62 4.86 12.53
N GLU A 59 27.64 4.97 11.69
CA GLU A 59 27.49 4.79 10.25
C GLU A 59 27.57 3.29 9.93
N THR A 60 26.46 2.72 9.47
CA THR A 60 26.40 1.34 8.98
C THR A 60 26.20 1.33 7.48
N TRP A 61 26.85 0.36 6.80
CA TRP A 61 26.76 0.18 5.36
C TRP A 61 25.95 -1.07 5.04
N ARG A 62 24.93 -0.93 4.24
CA ARG A 62 24.05 -2.04 3.82
C ARG A 62 24.11 -2.18 2.30
N ALA A 63 24.35 -3.41 1.83
CA ALA A 63 24.38 -3.71 0.41
C ALA A 63 22.95 -3.93 -0.14
N LEU A 64 22.58 -3.21 -1.19
CA LEU A 64 21.38 -3.50 -1.96
C LEU A 64 21.67 -4.63 -2.97
N GLY A 65 20.78 -5.62 -3.04
CA GLY A 65 20.80 -6.63 -4.06
C GLY A 65 20.28 -6.14 -5.42
N ASP A 66 20.44 -6.94 -6.44
CA ASP A 66 19.79 -6.74 -7.72
C ASP A 66 18.29 -7.08 -7.61
N CYS A 67 17.47 -6.43 -8.43
CA CYS A 67 16.03 -6.60 -8.41
C CYS A 67 15.52 -7.12 -9.75
N TYR A 68 14.63 -8.12 -9.69
CA TYR A 68 13.87 -8.63 -10.82
C TYR A 68 12.40 -8.38 -10.55
N SER A 69 11.71 -7.65 -11.43
CA SER A 69 10.28 -7.36 -11.26
C SER A 69 9.49 -7.87 -12.45
N LEU A 70 8.28 -8.35 -12.18
CA LEU A 70 7.34 -8.76 -13.20
C LEU A 70 5.90 -8.38 -12.80
N GLY A 71 5.09 -8.09 -13.79
CA GLY A 71 3.70 -7.68 -13.52
C GLY A 71 2.95 -7.20 -14.73
N GLY A 72 1.89 -6.46 -14.46
CA GLY A 72 1.06 -5.83 -15.47
C GLY A 72 1.27 -4.32 -15.55
N PHE A 73 0.96 -3.73 -16.70
CA PHE A 73 0.96 -2.30 -16.90
C PHE A 73 -0.26 -1.81 -17.65
N ILE A 74 -0.60 -0.55 -17.42
CA ILE A 74 -1.54 0.24 -18.21
C ILE A 74 -0.78 1.46 -18.70
N ASN A 75 -0.80 1.72 -20.02
CA ASN A 75 -0.26 2.91 -20.64
C ASN A 75 -1.42 3.74 -21.20
N GLY A 76 -1.60 4.94 -20.67
CA GLY A 76 -2.63 5.87 -21.10
C GLY A 76 -2.04 7.12 -21.75
N HIS A 77 -2.88 7.89 -22.42
CA HIS A 77 -2.48 9.10 -23.14
C HIS A 77 -3.16 10.32 -22.55
N LEU A 78 -2.38 11.24 -21.97
CA LEU A 78 -2.86 12.55 -21.57
C LEU A 78 -3.07 13.46 -22.77
N TYR A 79 -2.18 13.35 -23.76
CA TYR A 79 -2.29 14.02 -25.05
C TYR A 79 -1.87 13.04 -26.16
N ARG A 80 -2.57 13.07 -27.29
CA ARG A 80 -2.24 12.31 -28.49
C ARG A 80 -2.34 13.20 -29.72
N GLY A 81 -1.20 13.50 -30.34
CA GLY A 81 -1.07 14.19 -31.59
C GLY A 81 -0.70 13.26 -32.75
N LYS A 82 -0.42 13.85 -33.91
CA LYS A 82 -0.05 13.11 -35.12
C LYS A 82 1.36 12.51 -35.06
N TYR A 83 2.31 13.22 -34.43
CA TYR A 83 3.73 12.87 -34.44
C TYR A 83 4.27 12.51 -33.07
N TRP A 84 3.54 12.88 -32.00
CA TRP A 84 3.92 12.60 -30.62
C TRP A 84 2.71 12.54 -29.71
N SER A 85 2.88 11.89 -28.59
CA SER A 85 1.92 11.85 -27.50
C SER A 85 2.60 12.14 -26.16
N PHE A 86 1.85 12.55 -25.16
CA PHE A 86 2.29 12.59 -23.78
C PHE A 86 1.54 11.52 -23.02
N ASP A 87 2.28 10.51 -22.57
CA ASP A 87 1.73 9.29 -22.03
C ASP A 87 2.08 9.16 -20.55
N TYR A 88 1.31 8.33 -19.85
CA TYR A 88 1.61 7.85 -18.51
C TYR A 88 1.52 6.34 -18.47
N ASP A 89 2.33 5.70 -17.61
CA ASP A 89 2.24 4.28 -17.29
C ASP A 89 1.94 4.10 -15.81
N ILE A 90 1.08 3.13 -15.49
CA ILE A 90 0.85 2.60 -14.14
C ILE A 90 1.20 1.13 -14.19
N MET A 91 2.13 0.71 -13.34
CA MET A 91 2.66 -0.64 -13.31
C MET A 91 2.46 -1.22 -11.91
N GLY A 92 2.10 -2.49 -11.87
CA GLY A 92 1.95 -3.22 -10.62
C GLY A 92 2.33 -4.68 -10.78
N GLY A 93 2.96 -5.26 -9.76
CA GLY A 93 3.41 -6.63 -9.80
C GLY A 93 4.23 -7.02 -8.60
N PHE A 94 5.17 -7.92 -8.82
CA PHE A 94 6.07 -8.44 -7.81
C PHE A 94 7.52 -8.14 -8.17
N SER A 95 8.33 -7.91 -7.15
CA SER A 95 9.79 -7.79 -7.28
C SER A 95 10.48 -8.83 -6.41
N PHE A 96 11.61 -9.35 -6.91
CA PHE A 96 12.44 -10.37 -6.28
C PHE A 96 13.85 -9.81 -6.13
N TRP A 97 14.32 -9.74 -4.87
CA TRP A 97 15.58 -9.14 -4.53
C TRP A 97 16.62 -10.21 -4.20
N THR A 98 17.82 -10.08 -4.76
CA THR A 98 18.92 -11.03 -4.53
C THR A 98 19.51 -10.92 -3.12
N LYS A 99 19.36 -9.76 -2.47
CA LYS A 99 19.70 -9.53 -1.07
C LYS A 99 18.46 -9.03 -0.34
N HIS A 100 18.19 -9.57 0.82
CA HIS A 100 17.01 -9.29 1.63
C HIS A 100 17.30 -9.61 3.10
N GLY A 101 16.36 -9.27 3.97
CA GLY A 101 16.45 -9.53 5.42
C GLY A 101 17.13 -8.40 6.18
N ASP A 102 17.39 -7.27 5.51
CA ASP A 102 17.82 -6.01 6.11
C ASP A 102 16.63 -5.07 6.34
N GLU A 103 16.94 -3.85 6.81
CA GLU A 103 15.92 -2.85 7.14
C GLU A 103 15.08 -2.38 5.94
N PHE A 104 15.60 -2.50 4.70
CA PHE A 104 14.90 -2.03 3.51
C PHE A 104 13.98 -3.07 2.93
N ILE A 105 14.52 -4.26 2.68
CA ILE A 105 13.84 -5.36 2.00
C ILE A 105 13.85 -6.58 2.91
N GLY A 106 12.76 -6.76 3.64
CA GLY A 106 12.61 -7.84 4.62
C GLY A 106 12.43 -9.23 4.00
N SER A 107 12.06 -9.34 2.72
CA SER A 107 11.75 -10.62 2.06
C SER A 107 12.29 -10.69 0.63
N VAL A 108 12.46 -11.91 0.12
CA VAL A 108 12.83 -12.14 -1.30
C VAL A 108 11.78 -11.54 -2.23
N ALA A 109 10.52 -11.86 -1.99
CA ALA A 109 9.39 -11.41 -2.81
C ALA A 109 8.73 -10.18 -2.17
N ASN A 110 8.50 -9.16 -2.99
CA ASN A 110 7.90 -7.89 -2.60
C ASN A 110 6.87 -7.45 -3.64
N VAL A 111 5.99 -6.54 -3.29
CA VAL A 111 5.13 -5.82 -4.23
C VAL A 111 5.98 -4.77 -4.95
N HIS A 112 5.78 -4.64 -6.24
CA HIS A 112 6.37 -3.59 -7.07
C HIS A 112 5.28 -2.71 -7.64
N LEU A 113 5.39 -1.40 -7.41
CA LEU A 113 4.51 -0.38 -7.96
C LEU A 113 5.38 0.64 -8.70
N ALA A 114 4.97 1.05 -9.90
CA ALA A 114 5.62 2.14 -10.57
C ALA A 114 4.62 3.01 -11.32
N ILE A 115 4.93 4.29 -11.40
CA ILE A 115 4.21 5.26 -12.22
C ILE A 115 5.24 6.07 -13.00
N ASP A 116 4.99 6.28 -14.26
CA ASP A 116 5.82 7.14 -15.08
C ASP A 116 4.99 8.01 -16.01
N ALA A 117 5.62 9.08 -16.51
CA ALA A 117 5.03 9.94 -17.52
C ALA A 117 6.11 10.55 -18.41
N GLY A 118 5.72 10.87 -19.66
CA GLY A 118 6.59 11.57 -20.58
C GLY A 118 6.18 11.43 -22.05
N PRO A 119 6.98 12.03 -22.96
CA PRO A 119 6.68 12.03 -24.38
C PRO A 119 6.98 10.68 -25.06
N THR A 120 6.16 10.37 -26.05
CA THR A 120 6.38 9.32 -27.04
C THR A 120 6.42 9.97 -28.42
N PHE A 121 7.48 9.74 -29.18
CA PHE A 121 7.66 10.24 -30.52
C PHE A 121 7.46 9.13 -31.53
N MET A 122 6.56 9.34 -32.47
CA MET A 122 6.26 8.42 -33.56
C MET A 122 7.30 8.61 -34.66
N ILE A 123 8.34 7.74 -34.71
CA ILE A 123 9.45 7.89 -35.65
C ILE A 123 9.06 7.37 -37.03
N GLU A 124 8.50 6.16 -37.05
CA GLU A 124 8.01 5.47 -38.24
C GLU A 124 6.68 4.79 -37.95
N ASP A 125 6.04 4.19 -38.96
CA ASP A 125 4.76 3.51 -38.77
C ASP A 125 4.81 2.37 -37.74
N ASN A 126 5.98 1.74 -37.58
CA ASN A 126 6.18 0.62 -36.71
C ASN A 126 7.00 0.93 -35.45
N PHE A 127 7.54 2.14 -35.31
CA PHE A 127 8.44 2.45 -34.22
C PHE A 127 8.10 3.76 -33.51
N ASP A 128 8.13 3.71 -32.16
CA ASP A 128 8.05 4.88 -31.31
C ASP A 128 9.28 4.95 -30.39
N LEU A 129 9.82 6.15 -30.21
CA LEU A 129 10.80 6.47 -29.17
C LEU A 129 10.06 7.01 -27.94
N THR A 130 10.35 6.47 -26.77
CA THR A 130 9.73 6.92 -25.51
C THR A 130 10.79 7.49 -24.56
N LEU A 131 10.45 8.58 -23.90
CA LEU A 131 11.22 9.12 -22.79
C LEU A 131 10.26 9.29 -21.60
N ARG A 132 10.60 8.72 -20.45
CA ARG A 132 9.76 8.73 -19.25
C ARG A 132 10.56 9.17 -18.03
N TYR A 133 9.91 9.88 -17.14
CA TYR A 133 10.37 10.03 -15.77
C TYR A 133 9.51 9.14 -14.89
N GLN A 134 10.15 8.24 -14.16
CA GLN A 134 9.51 7.18 -13.41
C GLN A 134 9.81 7.28 -11.94
N PHE A 135 8.78 7.04 -11.12
CA PHE A 135 8.88 6.67 -9.73
C PHE A 135 8.52 5.20 -9.58
N SER A 136 9.32 4.44 -8.85
CA SER A 136 9.00 3.06 -8.48
C SER A 136 9.18 2.83 -6.98
N HIS A 137 8.37 1.93 -6.43
CA HIS A 137 8.38 1.51 -5.05
C HIS A 137 8.36 -0.01 -4.96
N SER A 138 9.22 -0.57 -4.12
CA SER A 138 9.22 -2.00 -3.80
C SER A 138 9.21 -2.19 -2.30
N SER A 139 8.22 -2.94 -1.79
CA SER A 139 8.09 -3.33 -0.39
C SER A 139 7.23 -4.58 -0.26
N ASN A 140 7.31 -5.28 0.86
CA ASN A 140 6.51 -6.48 1.07
C ASN A 140 5.14 -6.22 1.73
N ALA A 141 4.67 -4.97 1.73
CA ALA A 141 3.40 -4.57 2.33
C ALA A 141 3.25 -5.03 3.80
N ALA A 142 4.32 -4.91 4.58
CA ALA A 142 4.43 -5.33 5.98
C ALA A 142 4.20 -6.83 6.25
N LEU A 143 4.20 -7.68 5.22
CA LEU A 143 4.13 -9.14 5.40
C LEU A 143 5.37 -9.70 6.12
N ARG A 144 6.50 -9.02 6.05
CA ARG A 144 7.71 -9.40 6.79
C ARG A 144 8.52 -8.15 7.15
N LEU A 145 8.77 -7.98 8.44
CA LEU A 145 9.54 -6.87 8.97
C LEU A 145 11.02 -7.25 9.22
N PRO A 146 11.93 -6.28 9.19
CA PRO A 146 11.73 -4.88 8.84
C PRO A 146 11.44 -4.67 7.35
N ASN A 147 10.73 -3.60 7.01
CA ASN A 147 10.33 -3.33 5.64
C ASN A 147 10.13 -1.81 5.43
N CYS A 148 11.22 -1.08 5.31
CA CYS A 148 11.16 0.34 4.96
C CYS A 148 10.78 0.57 3.49
N GLY A 149 10.98 -0.44 2.64
CA GLY A 149 10.80 -0.36 1.21
C GLY A 149 11.88 0.47 0.50
N ILE A 150 11.91 0.39 -0.81
CA ILE A 150 12.84 1.12 -1.66
C ILE A 150 12.07 1.98 -2.65
N ASN A 151 12.38 3.26 -2.67
CA ASN A 151 11.86 4.24 -3.63
C ASN A 151 12.95 4.64 -4.61
N VAL A 152 12.65 4.55 -5.91
CA VAL A 152 13.59 4.89 -6.98
C VAL A 152 12.97 5.89 -7.93
N PHE A 153 13.71 6.93 -8.26
CA PHE A 153 13.41 7.85 -9.35
C PHE A 153 14.38 7.61 -10.50
N SER A 154 13.86 7.44 -11.71
CA SER A 154 14.67 7.10 -12.88
C SER A 154 14.19 7.75 -14.16
N TRP A 155 15.12 7.96 -15.09
CA TRP A 155 14.81 8.24 -16.48
C TRP A 155 14.80 6.93 -17.27
N VAL A 156 13.75 6.73 -18.05
CA VAL A 156 13.58 5.54 -18.89
C VAL A 156 13.52 5.98 -20.35
N VAL A 157 14.45 5.48 -21.16
CA VAL A 157 14.42 5.65 -22.62
C VAL A 157 14.06 4.30 -23.22
N GLY A 158 13.07 4.27 -24.09
CA GLY A 158 12.56 3.02 -24.66
C GLY A 158 12.27 3.13 -26.15
N LEU A 159 12.34 1.98 -26.81
CA LEU A 159 11.91 1.79 -28.19
C LEU A 159 10.68 0.86 -28.17
N ARG A 160 9.56 1.32 -28.74
CA ARG A 160 8.34 0.51 -28.90
C ARG A 160 8.22 0.07 -30.36
N TYR A 161 8.05 -1.21 -30.55
CA TYR A 161 7.84 -1.81 -31.86
C TYR A 161 6.38 -2.28 -32.03
N HIS A 162 5.77 -1.95 -33.16
CA HIS A 162 4.43 -2.36 -33.56
C HIS A 162 4.52 -3.35 -34.73
N PRO A 163 4.48 -4.67 -34.50
CA PRO A 163 4.68 -5.70 -35.55
C PRO A 163 3.74 -5.58 -36.74
N ASN A 164 2.50 -5.15 -36.48
CA ASN A 164 1.45 -5.02 -37.48
C ASN A 164 1.11 -3.55 -37.78
N GLY A 165 2.05 -2.62 -37.51
CA GLY A 165 1.75 -1.19 -37.52
C GLY A 165 0.91 -0.75 -36.33
N ARG A 166 0.70 0.57 -36.21
CA ARG A 166 -0.22 1.13 -35.21
C ARG A 166 -1.66 0.76 -35.56
N PRO A 167 -2.50 0.36 -34.59
CA PRO A 167 -3.90 0.04 -34.87
C PRO A 167 -4.66 1.26 -35.39
N GLU A 168 -5.52 1.05 -36.34
CA GLU A 168 -6.50 2.05 -36.75
C GLU A 168 -7.50 2.25 -35.62
N LEU A 169 -7.60 3.50 -35.14
CA LEU A 169 -8.40 3.83 -33.97
C LEU A 169 -9.83 4.15 -34.39
N VAL A 170 -10.79 3.47 -33.77
CA VAL A 170 -12.21 3.80 -33.92
C VAL A 170 -12.48 5.18 -33.30
N SER A 171 -13.13 6.06 -34.06
CA SER A 171 -13.43 7.42 -33.63
C SER A 171 -14.18 7.46 -32.30
N LYS A 172 -13.86 8.46 -31.47
CA LYS A 172 -14.60 8.78 -30.24
C LYS A 172 -16.05 9.23 -30.51
N GLU A 173 -16.33 9.67 -31.72
CA GLU A 173 -17.67 10.15 -32.14
C GLU A 173 -18.67 9.02 -32.36
N ARG A 174 -18.23 7.75 -32.33
CA ARG A 174 -19.16 6.63 -32.40
C ARG A 174 -20.20 6.73 -31.27
N PRO A 175 -21.51 6.55 -31.56
CA PRO A 175 -22.55 6.64 -30.55
C PRO A 175 -22.22 5.83 -29.31
N ARG A 176 -22.37 6.47 -28.15
CA ARG A 176 -22.16 5.80 -26.87
C ARG A 176 -23.43 5.07 -26.49
N PRO A 177 -23.31 3.86 -25.90
CA PRO A 177 -24.45 3.24 -25.22
C PRO A 177 -24.98 4.21 -24.17
N GLU A 178 -26.29 4.22 -23.99
CA GLU A 178 -26.91 4.99 -22.93
C GLU A 178 -26.35 4.54 -21.57
N PHE A 179 -25.86 5.53 -20.80
CA PHE A 179 -25.32 5.28 -19.48
C PHE A 179 -26.35 5.69 -18.43
N TYR A 180 -26.75 4.72 -17.61
CA TYR A 180 -27.58 4.96 -16.45
C TYR A 180 -26.70 4.98 -15.21
N LYS A 181 -26.86 6.03 -14.39
CA LYS A 181 -26.26 6.07 -13.07
C LYS A 181 -26.87 4.96 -12.25
N SER A 182 -26.08 4.34 -11.42
CA SER A 182 -26.55 3.25 -10.56
C SER A 182 -26.08 3.43 -9.13
N THR A 183 -26.95 3.05 -8.21
CA THR A 183 -26.67 3.01 -6.78
C THR A 183 -26.87 1.59 -6.31
N SER A 184 -25.99 1.05 -5.49
CA SER A 184 -26.16 -0.25 -4.85
C SER A 184 -25.77 -0.21 -3.39
N ILE A 185 -26.42 -1.03 -2.57
CA ILE A 185 -25.94 -1.36 -1.24
C ILE A 185 -24.94 -2.49 -1.41
N PHE A 186 -23.79 -2.39 -0.77
CA PHE A 186 -22.77 -3.43 -0.81
C PHE A 186 -22.34 -3.88 0.59
N ALA A 187 -21.85 -5.10 0.65
CA ALA A 187 -21.13 -5.64 1.79
C ALA A 187 -19.80 -6.21 1.31
N THR A 188 -18.75 -6.04 2.12
CA THR A 188 -17.45 -6.67 1.89
C THR A 188 -16.91 -7.29 3.14
N GLU A 189 -16.07 -8.30 2.96
CA GLU A 189 -15.18 -8.84 3.97
C GLU A 189 -13.75 -8.77 3.43
N SER A 190 -12.86 -8.23 4.24
CA SER A 190 -11.45 -8.05 3.93
C SER A 190 -10.60 -8.70 5.01
N VAL A 191 -9.73 -9.61 4.61
CA VAL A 191 -8.82 -10.31 5.52
C VAL A 191 -7.40 -9.87 5.20
N GLY A 192 -6.67 -9.45 6.21
CA GLY A 192 -5.27 -9.05 6.13
C GLY A 192 -4.38 -9.92 7.01
N LEU A 193 -3.11 -9.97 6.63
CA LEU A 193 -2.07 -10.59 7.43
C LEU A 193 -0.99 -9.54 7.68
N LEU A 194 -0.68 -9.30 8.93
CA LEU A 194 0.35 -8.36 9.35
C LEU A 194 1.35 -9.00 10.29
N GLN A 195 2.53 -8.45 10.31
CA GLN A 195 3.57 -8.77 11.26
C GLN A 195 3.85 -7.56 12.13
N THR A 196 3.89 -7.72 13.42
CA THR A 196 4.25 -6.63 14.34
C THR A 196 5.75 -6.37 14.29
N ASN A 197 6.11 -5.11 14.29
CA ASN A 197 7.48 -4.71 14.54
C ASN A 197 7.70 -4.63 16.04
N GLU A 198 8.43 -5.57 16.60
CA GLU A 198 8.84 -5.50 18.00
C GLU A 198 10.01 -4.54 18.12
N TRP A 199 9.72 -3.23 18.17
CA TRP A 199 10.71 -2.18 18.30
C TRP A 199 11.45 -2.18 19.65
N MET A 200 10.93 -2.90 20.65
CA MET A 200 11.56 -2.98 21.95
C MET A 200 12.74 -3.98 21.94
N ARG A 201 13.85 -3.57 21.38
CA ARG A 201 15.11 -4.32 21.50
C ARG A 201 15.76 -4.18 22.85
N SER A 202 15.48 -3.12 23.57
CA SER A 202 16.00 -2.90 24.90
C SER A 202 14.97 -2.15 25.73
N TYR A 203 14.76 -2.59 26.94
CA TYR A 203 13.97 -1.89 27.92
C TYR A 203 14.77 -1.85 29.24
N GLN A 204 14.57 -0.79 30.00
CA GLN A 204 15.14 -0.66 31.31
C GLN A 204 14.18 -1.23 32.35
N THR A 205 14.62 -2.22 33.12
CA THR A 205 13.85 -2.74 34.24
C THR A 205 13.77 -1.71 35.36
N ALA A 206 12.85 -1.90 36.31
CA ALA A 206 12.65 -0.97 37.43
C ALA A 206 13.89 -0.79 38.29
N ASP A 207 14.84 -1.73 38.28
CA ASP A 207 16.14 -1.64 38.96
C ASP A 207 17.24 -0.95 38.13
N GLY A 208 16.89 -0.44 36.94
CA GLY A 208 17.83 0.25 36.05
C GLY A 208 18.61 -0.68 35.11
N THR A 209 18.39 -2.00 35.17
CA THR A 209 19.07 -2.94 34.28
C THR A 209 18.52 -2.86 32.86
N MET A 210 19.38 -2.69 31.86
CA MET A 210 19.00 -2.78 30.46
C MET A 210 18.90 -4.23 30.01
N VAL A 211 17.74 -4.68 29.57
CA VAL A 211 17.52 -6.01 28.97
C VAL A 211 17.55 -5.87 27.46
N SER A 212 18.65 -6.29 26.83
CA SER A 212 18.90 -6.10 25.41
C SER A 212 18.68 -7.34 24.53
N ASP A 213 18.48 -8.53 25.12
CA ASP A 213 18.62 -9.80 24.42
C ASP A 213 17.35 -10.65 24.35
N LEU A 214 16.17 -10.03 24.26
CA LEU A 214 14.98 -10.80 23.93
C LEU A 214 15.01 -11.16 22.45
N PRO A 215 14.86 -12.47 22.10
CA PRO A 215 14.73 -12.86 20.70
C PRO A 215 13.56 -12.12 20.08
N MET A 216 13.82 -11.46 18.94
CA MET A 216 12.77 -10.76 18.20
C MET A 216 11.82 -11.79 17.59
N GLU A 217 10.77 -12.13 18.31
CA GLU A 217 9.65 -12.84 17.74
C GLU A 217 8.89 -11.87 16.84
N ARG A 218 8.59 -12.32 15.62
CA ARG A 218 7.79 -11.59 14.64
C ARG A 218 6.59 -12.42 14.25
N PRO A 219 5.64 -12.61 15.18
CA PRO A 219 4.46 -13.40 14.89
C PRO A 219 3.57 -12.70 13.86
N TYR A 220 2.81 -13.51 13.12
CA TYR A 220 1.78 -13.02 12.21
C TYR A 220 0.46 -12.90 12.92
N TYR A 221 -0.29 -11.85 12.58
CA TYR A 221 -1.63 -11.59 13.09
C TYR A 221 -2.60 -11.40 11.94
N PHE A 222 -3.83 -11.83 12.17
CA PHE A 222 -4.93 -11.55 11.27
C PHE A 222 -5.54 -10.19 11.60
N ALA A 223 -5.94 -9.49 10.54
CA ALA A 223 -6.83 -8.35 10.59
C ALA A 223 -8.04 -8.66 9.73
N ASP A 224 -9.20 -8.26 10.18
CA ASP A 224 -10.47 -8.47 9.52
C ASP A 224 -11.26 -7.16 9.49
N VAL A 225 -11.87 -6.83 8.34
CA VAL A 225 -12.68 -5.64 8.15
C VAL A 225 -13.92 -5.98 7.35
N ILE A 226 -15.08 -5.85 7.99
CA ILE A 226 -16.37 -5.89 7.32
C ILE A 226 -16.80 -4.47 6.98
N GLN A 227 -17.18 -4.23 5.73
CA GLN A 227 -17.72 -2.95 5.29
C GLN A 227 -19.18 -3.12 4.86
N LEU A 228 -20.02 -2.20 5.29
CA LEU A 228 -21.39 -2.05 4.81
C LEU A 228 -21.54 -0.63 4.27
N GLY A 229 -22.04 -0.49 3.05
CA GLY A 229 -22.08 0.83 2.44
C GLY A 229 -22.92 0.94 1.17
N VAL A 230 -22.77 2.10 0.55
CA VAL A 230 -23.43 2.47 -0.71
C VAL A 230 -22.36 2.69 -1.77
N HIS A 231 -22.48 1.98 -2.85
CA HIS A 231 -21.71 2.17 -4.08
C HIS A 231 -22.51 3.01 -5.07
N ARG A 232 -21.90 4.07 -5.62
CA ARG A 232 -22.52 4.92 -6.62
C ARG A 232 -21.64 5.01 -7.86
N GLN A 233 -22.11 4.43 -8.97
CA GLN A 233 -21.52 4.69 -10.28
C GLN A 233 -22.21 5.91 -10.92
N PHE A 234 -21.52 7.04 -10.95
CA PHE A 234 -22.06 8.32 -11.45
C PHE A 234 -21.57 8.67 -12.86
N HIS A 235 -20.54 7.97 -13.33
CA HIS A 235 -19.94 8.13 -14.66
C HIS A 235 -19.43 6.78 -15.16
N PRO A 236 -19.38 6.51 -16.48
CA PRO A 236 -18.85 5.24 -17.01
C PRO A 236 -17.48 4.85 -16.49
N LYS A 237 -16.61 5.85 -16.21
CA LYS A 237 -15.25 5.64 -15.71
C LYS A 237 -15.13 5.70 -14.20
N PHE A 238 -16.10 6.30 -13.50
CA PHE A 238 -15.92 6.68 -12.10
C PHE A 238 -17.08 6.24 -11.25
N SER A 239 -16.74 5.73 -10.10
CA SER A 239 -17.67 5.42 -9.01
C SER A 239 -17.05 5.81 -7.67
N TYR A 240 -17.86 5.80 -6.65
CA TYR A 240 -17.41 5.94 -5.27
C TYR A 240 -18.22 5.05 -4.35
N ASP A 241 -17.59 4.66 -3.24
CA ASP A 241 -18.20 3.97 -2.12
C ASP A 241 -18.22 4.90 -0.91
N VAL A 242 -19.30 4.86 -0.15
CA VAL A 242 -19.39 5.40 1.20
C VAL A 242 -19.82 4.27 2.11
N ALA A 243 -19.03 3.97 3.12
CA ALA A 243 -19.25 2.80 3.95
C ALA A 243 -18.98 3.08 5.44
N LEU A 244 -19.36 2.13 6.25
CA LEU A 244 -18.95 1.99 7.63
C LEU A 244 -18.10 0.73 7.74
N ASP A 245 -16.89 0.89 8.23
CA ASP A 245 -15.90 -0.18 8.42
C ASP A 245 -15.97 -0.65 9.87
N PHE A 246 -16.20 -1.94 10.04
CA PHE A 246 -16.13 -2.66 11.32
C PHE A 246 -14.91 -3.55 11.24
N GLY A 247 -13.86 -3.22 11.97
CA GLY A 247 -12.62 -3.99 11.88
C GLY A 247 -12.17 -4.55 13.21
N TRP A 248 -11.33 -5.57 13.12
CA TRP A 248 -10.67 -6.22 14.23
C TRP A 248 -9.22 -6.56 13.85
N THR A 249 -8.30 -6.47 14.82
CA THR A 249 -6.92 -6.89 14.66
C THR A 249 -6.43 -7.72 15.84
N GLY A 250 -5.83 -8.88 15.53
CA GLY A 250 -5.25 -9.79 16.52
C GLY A 250 -3.96 -9.27 17.16
N GLU A 251 -3.31 -8.30 16.55
CA GLU A 251 -2.09 -7.67 17.06
C GLU A 251 -2.31 -7.09 18.46
N THR A 252 -3.45 -6.48 18.70
CA THR A 252 -3.79 -5.83 19.96
C THR A 252 -3.61 -6.76 21.16
N LYS A 253 -3.99 -8.03 21.02
CA LYS A 253 -3.82 -9.02 22.10
C LYS A 253 -2.35 -9.17 22.49
N ARG A 254 -1.47 -9.30 21.49
CA ARG A 254 -0.04 -9.49 21.72
C ARG A 254 0.61 -8.28 22.37
N MET A 255 0.18 -7.07 21.99
CA MET A 255 0.67 -5.83 22.60
C MET A 255 0.41 -5.82 24.11
N TYR A 256 -0.79 -6.23 24.54
CA TYR A 256 -1.13 -6.35 25.95
C TYR A 256 -0.34 -7.46 26.66
N GLU A 257 -0.22 -8.63 26.05
CA GLU A 257 0.55 -9.73 26.60
C GLU A 257 2.02 -9.35 26.82
N LYS A 258 2.61 -8.60 25.88
CA LYS A 258 4.00 -8.13 26.03
C LYS A 258 4.15 -7.03 27.08
N ALA A 259 3.21 -6.11 27.16
CA ALA A 259 3.20 -5.12 28.25
C ALA A 259 3.20 -5.83 29.61
N HIS A 260 2.36 -6.84 29.79
CA HIS A 260 2.35 -7.65 31.02
C HIS A 260 3.66 -8.42 31.24
N GLN A 261 4.27 -8.98 30.21
CA GLN A 261 5.58 -9.67 30.33
C GLN A 261 6.71 -8.73 30.75
N MET A 262 6.70 -7.48 30.23
CA MET A 262 7.75 -6.50 30.52
C MET A 262 7.61 -5.87 31.89
N TYR A 263 6.36 -5.61 32.31
CA TYR A 263 6.09 -4.89 33.55
C TYR A 263 5.57 -5.80 34.68
N GLY A 264 5.38 -7.09 34.41
CA GLY A 264 4.91 -8.10 35.35
C GLY A 264 3.40 -8.05 35.62
N ASP A 265 2.85 -9.19 36.05
CA ASP A 265 1.46 -9.27 36.47
C ASP A 265 1.27 -8.49 37.76
N GLY A 266 0.54 -7.39 37.69
CA GLY A 266 0.18 -6.58 38.86
C GLY A 266 1.26 -5.60 39.33
N HIS A 267 2.32 -5.38 38.55
CA HIS A 267 3.26 -4.30 38.85
C HIS A 267 2.69 -2.96 38.42
N GLU A 268 2.68 -2.05 39.37
CA GLU A 268 2.52 -0.64 39.12
C GLU A 268 3.78 -0.14 38.39
N TYR A 269 3.61 0.44 37.21
CA TYR A 269 4.73 0.98 36.43
C TYR A 269 5.45 2.14 37.13
N PHE A 270 4.75 2.74 38.09
CA PHE A 270 5.26 3.76 38.97
C PHE A 270 5.02 3.35 40.41
N THR A 271 6.03 3.47 41.25
CA THR A 271 5.90 3.32 42.69
C THR A 271 5.41 4.65 43.27
N GLY A 272 4.27 4.66 43.93
CA GLY A 272 3.71 5.82 44.61
C GLY A 272 2.28 6.16 44.15
N ASP A 273 1.84 7.39 44.41
CA ASP A 273 0.47 7.86 44.13
C ASP A 273 0.15 7.93 42.61
N ASP A 274 1.13 7.80 41.74
CA ASP A 274 1.00 7.83 40.28
C ASP A 274 0.99 6.43 39.66
N ALA A 275 0.83 5.37 40.44
CA ALA A 275 0.77 3.99 39.96
C ALA A 275 -0.42 3.78 39.02
N ILE A 276 -0.13 3.30 37.83
CA ILE A 276 -1.14 3.04 36.79
C ILE A 276 -1.22 1.54 36.56
N PRO A 277 -2.36 0.89 36.87
CA PRO A 277 -2.50 -0.54 36.62
C PRO A 277 -2.49 -0.81 35.12
N LEU A 278 -1.74 -1.82 34.70
CA LEU A 278 -1.79 -2.33 33.33
C LEU A 278 -3.22 -2.82 33.03
N MET A 279 -3.77 -2.33 31.94
CA MET A 279 -5.12 -2.73 31.54
C MET A 279 -5.07 -4.15 30.96
N GLU A 280 -6.04 -4.97 31.32
CA GLU A 280 -6.21 -6.29 30.73
C GLU A 280 -6.70 -6.22 29.29
N TYR A 281 -6.26 -7.19 28.49
CA TYR A 281 -6.78 -7.35 27.14
C TYR A 281 -8.25 -7.75 27.18
N SER A 282 -9.05 -7.14 26.29
CA SER A 282 -10.38 -7.62 25.92
C SER A 282 -10.53 -7.64 24.42
N PHE A 283 -11.41 -8.47 23.89
CA PHE A 283 -11.71 -8.52 22.45
C PHE A 283 -12.09 -7.14 21.90
N ALA A 284 -12.82 -6.36 22.68
CA ALA A 284 -13.22 -5.00 22.31
C ALA A 284 -12.03 -4.06 22.03
N ARG A 285 -10.87 -4.33 22.61
CA ARG A 285 -9.65 -3.54 22.37
C ARG A 285 -9.08 -3.72 20.96
N GLY A 286 -9.36 -4.85 20.32
CA GLY A 286 -8.99 -5.10 18.93
C GLY A 286 -9.94 -4.48 17.90
N LEU A 287 -11.12 -4.03 18.34
CA LEU A 287 -12.15 -3.51 17.43
C LEU A 287 -11.92 -2.06 17.05
N HIS A 288 -12.35 -1.71 15.84
CA HIS A 288 -12.49 -0.32 15.40
C HIS A 288 -13.76 -0.11 14.58
N LEU A 289 -14.22 1.14 14.56
CA LEU A 289 -15.36 1.61 13.78
C LEU A 289 -14.96 2.87 13.05
N ALA A 290 -15.13 2.89 11.72
CA ALA A 290 -14.70 4.01 10.90
C ALA A 290 -15.61 4.25 9.69
N PRO A 291 -16.22 5.41 9.49
CA PRO A 291 -16.76 5.81 8.21
C PRO A 291 -15.65 5.91 7.18
N SER A 292 -15.91 5.39 5.98
CA SER A 292 -14.94 5.35 4.89
C SER A 292 -15.53 5.86 3.58
N VAL A 293 -14.62 6.39 2.74
CA VAL A 293 -14.93 6.79 1.37
C VAL A 293 -13.87 6.21 0.46
N MET A 294 -14.28 5.59 -0.65
CA MET A 294 -13.43 5.03 -1.69
C MET A 294 -13.82 5.59 -3.04
N PHE A 295 -12.88 6.10 -3.79
CA PHE A 295 -13.04 6.52 -5.18
C PHE A 295 -12.49 5.43 -6.10
N GLU A 296 -13.18 5.17 -7.21
CA GLU A 296 -12.81 4.13 -8.17
C GLU A 296 -12.69 4.67 -9.59
N ILE A 297 -11.65 4.24 -10.27
CA ILE A 297 -11.45 4.43 -11.71
C ILE A 297 -11.71 3.10 -12.40
N ASN A 298 -12.79 3.02 -13.17
CA ASN A 298 -13.30 1.78 -13.74
C ASN A 298 -12.74 1.51 -15.15
N TYR A 299 -11.91 0.47 -15.29
CA TYR A 299 -11.41 -0.05 -16.55
C TYR A 299 -12.14 -1.36 -16.89
N ASN A 300 -13.31 -1.26 -17.48
CA ASN A 300 -14.18 -2.40 -17.72
C ASN A 300 -14.53 -3.14 -16.41
N ARG A 301 -14.04 -4.35 -16.20
CA ARG A 301 -14.23 -5.15 -14.97
C ARG A 301 -13.20 -4.85 -13.88
N PHE A 302 -12.15 -4.19 -14.23
CA PHE A 302 -11.10 -3.81 -13.30
C PHE A 302 -11.34 -2.38 -12.80
N ALA A 303 -11.18 -2.14 -11.51
CA ALA A 303 -11.23 -0.82 -10.92
C ALA A 303 -9.99 -0.58 -10.06
N PHE A 304 -9.36 0.56 -10.27
CA PHE A 304 -8.35 1.09 -9.37
C PHE A 304 -9.04 1.91 -8.30
N CYS A 305 -8.69 1.70 -7.04
CA CYS A 305 -9.39 2.25 -5.89
C CYS A 305 -8.43 3.03 -5.00
N LEU A 306 -8.87 4.21 -4.58
CA LEU A 306 -8.17 5.07 -3.62
C LEU A 306 -9.17 5.64 -2.65
N GLY A 307 -8.93 5.50 -1.37
CA GLY A 307 -9.84 5.98 -0.34
C GLY A 307 -9.21 6.11 1.03
N GLY A 308 -10.06 6.35 2.01
CA GLY A 308 -9.66 6.44 3.39
C GLY A 308 -10.83 6.39 4.34
N ALA A 309 -10.53 6.25 5.61
CA ALA A 309 -11.50 6.17 6.68
C ALA A 309 -11.03 6.95 7.91
N TYR A 310 -11.98 7.43 8.67
CA TYR A 310 -11.77 8.14 9.92
C TYR A 310 -12.26 7.31 11.09
N TYR A 311 -11.43 7.07 12.10
CA TYR A 311 -11.83 6.30 13.28
C TYR A 311 -12.79 7.10 14.15
N LEU A 312 -14.06 6.65 14.22
CA LEU A 312 -15.01 7.10 15.23
C LEU A 312 -14.71 6.45 16.58
N TRP A 313 -14.29 5.22 16.53
CA TRP A 313 -13.91 4.45 17.70
C TRP A 313 -12.78 3.48 17.33
N HIS A 314 -11.77 3.46 18.18
CA HIS A 314 -10.66 2.53 18.07
C HIS A 314 -10.36 1.98 19.47
N GLY A 315 -10.56 0.68 19.64
CA GLY A 315 -10.58 0.06 20.96
C GLY A 315 -9.28 0.22 21.77
N ILE A 316 -8.14 0.34 21.09
CA ILE A 316 -6.85 0.61 21.73
C ILE A 316 -6.83 1.99 22.39
N TYR A 317 -7.48 2.98 21.77
CA TYR A 317 -7.37 4.38 22.18
C TYR A 317 -8.59 4.90 22.94
N TYR A 318 -9.72 4.20 22.85
CA TYR A 318 -10.97 4.71 23.41
C TYR A 318 -10.97 4.72 24.95
N GLY A 319 -11.34 5.87 25.51
CA GLY A 319 -11.52 6.02 26.95
C GLY A 319 -10.22 6.00 27.76
N THR A 320 -9.09 6.15 27.09
CA THR A 320 -7.77 6.12 27.72
C THR A 320 -6.98 7.37 27.39
N ASP A 321 -6.44 8.00 28.39
CA ASP A 321 -5.26 8.83 28.23
C ASP A 321 -4.14 7.86 27.83
N GLN A 322 -3.58 8.03 26.63
CA GLN A 322 -2.61 7.06 26.09
C GLN A 322 -1.37 6.92 26.96
N LYS A 323 -0.92 8.00 27.57
CA LYS A 323 0.18 7.98 28.51
C LYS A 323 -0.13 7.03 29.66
N LYS A 324 -1.38 7.04 30.13
CA LYS A 324 -1.85 6.15 31.20
C LYS A 324 -2.05 4.71 30.75
N THR A 325 -2.50 4.49 29.51
CA THR A 325 -2.81 3.13 29.01
C THR A 325 -1.58 2.26 28.84
N TRP A 326 -0.46 2.85 28.45
CA TRP A 326 0.77 2.13 28.18
C TRP A 326 1.80 2.26 29.29
N GLY A 327 1.46 2.87 30.42
CA GLY A 327 2.38 3.09 31.54
C GLY A 327 3.57 3.98 31.21
N LEU A 328 3.45 4.86 30.21
CA LEU A 328 4.52 5.73 29.77
C LEU A 328 4.57 6.99 30.63
N ALA A 329 5.68 7.20 31.32
CA ALA A 329 5.90 8.36 32.16
C ALA A 329 5.96 9.65 31.34
N GLU A 330 5.42 10.73 31.90
CA GLU A 330 5.56 12.09 31.34
C GLU A 330 7.03 12.54 31.22
N SER A 331 7.94 11.91 31.99
CA SER A 331 9.35 12.25 32.02
C SER A 331 10.20 11.67 30.88
N SER A 332 9.69 10.74 30.11
CA SER A 332 10.38 10.32 28.90
C SER A 332 10.04 11.30 27.78
N GLU A 333 10.71 12.44 27.78
CA GLU A 333 10.60 13.48 26.74
C GLU A 333 10.97 13.00 25.35
N SER A 334 11.30 11.75 25.18
CA SER A 334 11.82 11.30 23.91
C SER A 334 11.03 10.14 23.35
N ASN A 335 10.43 10.39 22.23
CA ASN A 335 10.45 9.47 21.10
C ASN A 335 9.61 8.19 21.16
N PHE A 336 9.09 7.75 22.30
CA PHE A 336 8.30 6.52 22.34
C PHE A 336 6.91 6.72 21.70
N GLU A 337 6.22 7.82 22.01
CA GLU A 337 4.93 8.16 21.38
C GLU A 337 5.07 8.40 19.88
N ASP A 338 6.15 9.05 19.46
CA ASP A 338 6.40 9.34 18.03
C ASP A 338 6.87 8.12 17.25
N THR A 339 7.49 7.16 17.93
CA THR A 339 8.06 5.97 17.27
C THR A 339 7.05 4.83 17.14
N TYR A 340 6.15 4.66 18.13
CA TYR A 340 5.25 3.50 18.16
C TYR A 340 3.91 3.73 17.49
N LEU A 341 3.31 4.88 17.67
CA LEU A 341 1.99 5.18 17.13
C LEU A 341 1.90 6.68 16.83
N PRO A 342 2.38 7.13 15.66
CA PRO A 342 2.22 8.52 15.29
C PRO A 342 0.74 8.94 15.36
N PRO A 343 0.42 10.21 15.64
CA PRO A 343 -0.94 10.71 15.83
C PRO A 343 -1.91 10.33 14.71
N CYS A 344 -1.41 10.13 13.48
CA CYS A 344 -2.22 9.70 12.34
C CYS A 344 -2.82 8.30 12.48
N TYR A 345 -2.20 7.38 13.21
CA TYR A 345 -2.78 6.05 13.48
C TYR A 345 -4.05 6.11 14.32
N ARG A 346 -4.31 7.23 14.97
CA ARG A 346 -5.45 7.46 15.85
C ARG A 346 -6.65 8.03 15.14
N THR A 347 -6.41 8.71 14.03
CA THR A 347 -7.43 9.54 13.40
C THR A 347 -7.95 8.95 12.09
N PHE A 348 -7.06 8.53 11.21
CA PHE A 348 -7.48 8.04 9.90
C PHE A 348 -6.50 7.04 9.31
N TYR A 349 -6.98 6.25 8.36
CA TYR A 349 -6.15 5.43 7.49
C TYR A 349 -6.55 5.60 6.02
N GLY A 350 -5.59 5.36 5.15
CA GLY A 350 -5.80 5.27 3.70
C GLY A 350 -5.97 3.83 3.25
N ARG A 351 -6.65 3.64 2.13
CA ARG A 351 -6.72 2.37 1.40
C ARG A 351 -6.46 2.61 -0.08
N LEU A 352 -5.52 1.85 -0.62
CA LEU A 352 -5.13 1.87 -2.02
C LEU A 352 -5.16 0.45 -2.56
N GLY A 353 -5.78 0.23 -3.71
CA GLY A 353 -5.85 -1.11 -4.25
C GLY A 353 -6.64 -1.21 -5.53
N PHE A 354 -7.14 -2.40 -5.78
CA PHE A 354 -7.96 -2.67 -6.96
C PHE A 354 -9.07 -3.66 -6.64
N LYS A 355 -10.13 -3.58 -7.47
CA LYS A 355 -11.25 -4.52 -7.52
C LYS A 355 -11.32 -5.16 -8.91
N TYR A 356 -11.72 -6.41 -8.95
CA TYR A 356 -12.12 -7.10 -10.18
C TYR A 356 -13.54 -7.58 -10.04
N TYR A 357 -14.44 -7.00 -10.84
CA TYR A 357 -15.86 -7.32 -10.84
C TYR A 357 -16.14 -8.62 -11.57
N LEU A 358 -16.82 -9.53 -10.90
CA LEU A 358 -17.18 -10.86 -11.39
C LEU A 358 -18.54 -10.83 -12.08
N GLY A 359 -18.71 -11.72 -13.06
CA GLY A 359 -19.97 -11.85 -13.80
C GLY A 359 -20.30 -10.63 -14.69
N GLU A 360 -21.37 -10.74 -15.45
CA GLU A 360 -21.82 -9.67 -16.35
C GLU A 360 -22.49 -8.54 -15.61
N ASN A 361 -23.21 -8.86 -14.55
CA ASN A 361 -23.97 -7.89 -13.72
C ASN A 361 -23.12 -7.15 -12.71
N ARG A 362 -21.81 -7.50 -12.56
CA ARG A 362 -20.90 -6.91 -11.58
C ARG A 362 -21.42 -6.92 -10.14
N ASN A 363 -22.20 -7.94 -9.79
CA ASN A 363 -22.79 -8.03 -8.45
C ASN A 363 -21.79 -8.50 -7.38
N MET A 364 -20.68 -9.08 -7.81
CA MET A 364 -19.62 -9.56 -6.92
C MET A 364 -18.29 -9.01 -7.39
N PHE A 365 -17.35 -8.89 -6.48
CA PHE A 365 -15.97 -8.53 -6.80
C PHE A 365 -15.00 -9.17 -5.82
N VAL A 366 -13.79 -9.33 -6.28
CA VAL A 366 -12.61 -9.62 -5.47
C VAL A 366 -11.67 -8.44 -5.55
N GLY A 367 -10.92 -8.18 -4.50
CA GLY A 367 -10.00 -7.06 -4.46
C GLY A 367 -8.77 -7.35 -3.63
N SER A 368 -7.77 -6.51 -3.81
CA SER A 368 -6.61 -6.46 -2.93
C SER A 368 -6.30 -5.00 -2.64
N PHE A 369 -6.10 -4.70 -1.37
CA PHE A 369 -5.83 -3.35 -0.90
C PHE A 369 -4.64 -3.34 0.03
N MET A 370 -3.99 -2.20 0.10
CA MET A 370 -3.02 -1.85 1.13
C MET A 370 -3.68 -0.87 2.08
N LYS A 371 -3.70 -1.19 3.36
CA LYS A 371 -4.07 -0.26 4.43
C LYS A 371 -2.84 0.53 4.82
N VAL A 372 -2.98 1.84 4.92
CA VAL A 372 -1.86 2.76 5.07
C VAL A 372 -2.16 3.78 6.15
N HIS A 373 -1.28 3.94 7.12
CA HIS A 373 -1.28 5.07 8.04
C HIS A 373 -0.11 6.00 7.70
N SER A 374 -0.42 7.25 7.36
CA SER A 374 0.58 8.20 6.82
C SER A 374 1.29 7.64 5.59
N ALA A 375 2.57 7.38 5.68
CA ALA A 375 3.41 6.83 4.62
C ALA A 375 3.80 5.36 4.86
N VAL A 376 3.23 4.72 5.88
CA VAL A 376 3.57 3.34 6.27
C VAL A 376 2.41 2.42 5.90
N ILE A 377 2.72 1.34 5.21
CA ILE A 377 1.75 0.27 4.92
C ILE A 377 1.67 -0.63 6.14
N ASP A 378 0.46 -0.77 6.71
CA ASP A 378 0.23 -1.65 7.85
C ASP A 378 0.19 -3.11 7.41
N TYR A 379 -0.63 -3.38 6.38
CA TYR A 379 -0.80 -4.72 5.82
C TYR A 379 -1.53 -4.68 4.47
N ALA A 380 -1.43 -5.79 3.74
CA ALA A 380 -2.23 -6.05 2.56
C ALA A 380 -3.50 -6.80 2.93
N GLU A 381 -4.62 -6.42 2.31
CA GLU A 381 -5.93 -7.03 2.48
C GLU A 381 -6.37 -7.75 1.21
N PHE A 382 -6.98 -8.92 1.36
CA PHE A 382 -7.79 -9.56 0.32
C PHE A 382 -9.25 -9.34 0.65
N THR A 383 -9.99 -8.83 -0.31
CA THR A 383 -11.38 -8.43 -0.15
C THR A 383 -12.27 -9.27 -1.06
N PHE A 384 -13.36 -9.77 -0.51
CA PHE A 384 -14.51 -10.26 -1.25
C PHE A 384 -15.69 -9.32 -1.01
N GLY A 385 -16.41 -8.95 -2.06
CA GLY A 385 -17.53 -8.03 -1.96
C GLY A 385 -18.71 -8.42 -2.81
N MET A 386 -19.88 -7.98 -2.37
CA MET A 386 -21.15 -8.24 -3.04
C MET A 386 -22.03 -6.99 -3.05
N ASN A 387 -22.58 -6.64 -4.20
CA ASN A 387 -23.64 -5.67 -4.37
C ASN A 387 -24.99 -6.36 -4.14
N LEU A 388 -25.64 -6.03 -3.03
CA LEU A 388 -26.87 -6.72 -2.57
C LEU A 388 -28.12 -6.22 -3.30
N PHE A 389 -28.22 -4.90 -3.51
CA PHE A 389 -29.32 -4.25 -4.19
C PHE A 389 -28.76 -3.24 -5.18
N ASN A 390 -29.40 -3.12 -6.33
CA ASN A 390 -28.93 -2.22 -7.37
C ASN A 390 -30.14 -1.46 -7.98
N TRP A 391 -30.06 -0.13 -7.95
CA TRP A 391 -31.04 0.76 -8.56
C TRP A 391 -30.38 1.54 -9.69
N LYS A 392 -31.11 1.69 -10.80
CA LYS A 392 -30.70 2.54 -11.93
C LYS A 392 -31.55 3.80 -11.92
N ASP A 393 -30.90 4.94 -12.07
CA ASP A 393 -31.56 6.25 -12.20
C ASP A 393 -31.63 6.67 -13.67
#